data_141f538675dd071fe6717920d832bb2e
#
_entry.id   141f538675dd071fe6717920d832bb2e
#
_cell.length_a   1.000
_cell.length_b   1.000
_cell.length_c   1.000
_cell.angle_alpha   90.00
_cell.angle_beta   90.00
_cell.angle_gamma   90.00
#
_symmetry.space_group_name_H-M   'P 1'
#
loop_
_entity.id
_entity.type
_entity.pdbx_description
1 polymer ?
#
loop_
_entity_poly.entity_id
_entity_poly.type
_entity_poly.pdbx_seq_one_letter_code
_entity_poly.pdbx_strand_id
1 'polypeptide(L)'
;GTAGIEATYEDVLRGEKGEQIVEEDVLGRVRRVVEERAAPVPGDNVHLSLDLELQTVAEEALLASMGEADSPRGVAIAMNPQTGEILAMVSLPTYDNNIFVEGVTQSDWERWQDPHRPLINHAVSDAVPPGSVFKVVVASAALQEGVLTPQTQLNCSGRIEVPNRYYPNDPGQAQPFYCWNEAGHGAQDVVGGLAHSCDVFFYKAGGGFEETSFKGLGVERIAEYARLFGLGEPTGVELPAESGGLVPTADWK
;
A
#
# COMPACT_ATOMS: atom_id res chain seq x y z
N GLY A 1 -3.08 16.51 -18.09
CA GLY A 1 -2.10 15.50 -17.63
C GLY A 1 -2.51 14.08 -17.96
N THR A 2 -1.57 13.17 -17.88
CA THR A 2 -1.81 11.75 -18.19
C THR A 2 -1.58 10.82 -17.00
N ALA A 3 -1.11 11.35 -15.89
CA ALA A 3 -0.83 10.59 -14.66
C ALA A 3 -1.04 11.45 -13.41
N GLY A 4 -1.18 10.79 -12.27
CA GLY A 4 -1.28 11.42 -10.95
C GLY A 4 -2.40 12.46 -10.84
N ILE A 5 -2.17 13.47 -10.05
CA ILE A 5 -3.12 14.59 -9.81
C ILE A 5 -3.49 15.30 -11.10
N GLU A 6 -2.56 15.48 -12.03
CA GLU A 6 -2.86 16.12 -13.31
C GLU A 6 -3.88 15.32 -14.15
N ALA A 7 -3.85 13.99 -14.10
CA ALA A 7 -4.84 13.16 -14.78
C ALA A 7 -6.20 13.21 -14.10
N THR A 8 -6.22 13.16 -12.76
CA THR A 8 -7.46 13.19 -12.00
C THR A 8 -8.19 14.53 -12.13
N TYR A 9 -7.43 15.64 -12.11
CA TYR A 9 -7.98 16.99 -12.16
C TYR A 9 -7.78 17.69 -13.51
N GLU A 10 -7.61 16.92 -14.60
CA GLU A 10 -7.38 17.45 -15.93
C GLU A 10 -8.42 18.48 -16.35
N ASP A 11 -9.70 18.24 -16.09
CA ASP A 11 -10.79 19.15 -16.48
C ASP A 11 -10.74 20.50 -15.73
N VAL A 12 -10.20 20.50 -14.51
CA VAL A 12 -10.03 21.70 -13.70
C VAL A 12 -8.76 22.46 -14.11
N LEU A 13 -7.68 21.74 -14.36
CA LEU A 13 -6.35 22.29 -14.62
C LEU A 13 -6.14 22.76 -16.05
N ARG A 14 -6.85 22.15 -17.03
CA ARG A 14 -6.60 22.38 -18.46
C ARG A 14 -6.92 23.80 -18.91
N GLY A 15 -7.98 24.42 -18.38
CA GLY A 15 -8.53 25.66 -18.91
C GLY A 15 -9.07 25.55 -20.35
N GLU A 16 -9.27 26.67 -21.01
CA GLU A 16 -9.75 26.73 -22.39
C GLU A 16 -8.62 27.20 -23.32
N LYS A 17 -8.43 26.47 -24.43
CA LYS A 17 -7.40 26.81 -25.42
C LYS A 17 -7.84 28.05 -26.19
N GLY A 18 -6.93 29.01 -26.33
CA GLY A 18 -7.10 30.10 -27.25
C GLY A 18 -6.96 29.64 -28.72
N GLU A 19 -7.56 30.41 -29.63
CA GLU A 19 -7.48 30.20 -31.06
C GLU A 19 -6.96 31.46 -31.75
N GLN A 20 -5.99 31.29 -32.64
CA GLN A 20 -5.47 32.35 -33.50
C GLN A 20 -5.24 31.86 -34.92
N ILE A 21 -5.47 32.72 -35.89
CA ILE A 21 -5.09 32.49 -37.27
C ILE A 21 -3.70 33.09 -37.49
N VAL A 22 -2.77 32.27 -37.91
CA VAL A 22 -1.39 32.69 -38.17
C VAL A 22 -1.01 32.49 -39.61
N GLU A 23 -0.13 33.33 -40.12
CA GLU A 23 0.53 33.17 -41.40
C GLU A 23 1.89 32.51 -41.15
N GLU A 24 2.12 31.34 -41.77
CA GLU A 24 3.35 30.58 -41.61
C GLU A 24 4.19 30.63 -42.90
N ASP A 25 5.49 30.51 -42.78
CA ASP A 25 6.38 30.31 -43.93
C ASP A 25 6.41 28.82 -44.35
N VAL A 26 7.11 28.51 -45.41
CA VAL A 26 7.24 27.14 -45.96
C VAL A 26 7.93 26.15 -45.03
N LEU A 27 8.49 26.62 -43.94
CA LEU A 27 9.14 25.83 -42.89
C LEU A 27 8.27 25.68 -41.63
N GLY A 28 6.99 26.15 -41.67
CA GLY A 28 6.07 26.10 -40.53
C GLY A 28 6.36 27.13 -39.41
N ARG A 29 7.15 28.16 -39.69
CA ARG A 29 7.43 29.20 -38.71
C ARG A 29 6.40 30.31 -38.80
N VAL A 30 5.75 30.66 -37.70
CA VAL A 30 4.78 31.74 -37.63
C VAL A 30 5.45 33.07 -37.97
N ARG A 31 4.94 33.74 -39.04
CA ARG A 31 5.40 35.07 -39.49
C ARG A 31 4.62 36.21 -38.85
N ARG A 32 3.31 36.03 -38.72
CA ARG A 32 2.44 37.00 -38.03
C ARG A 32 1.14 36.33 -37.60
N VAL A 33 0.52 36.87 -36.55
CA VAL A 33 -0.87 36.59 -36.19
C VAL A 33 -1.76 37.46 -37.05
N VAL A 34 -2.69 36.84 -37.77
CA VAL A 34 -3.65 37.50 -38.64
C VAL A 34 -4.89 37.93 -37.88
N GLU A 35 -5.38 37.01 -37.00
CA GLU A 35 -6.59 37.19 -36.24
C GLU A 35 -6.48 36.40 -34.94
N GLU A 36 -6.85 36.99 -33.79
CA GLU A 36 -7.12 36.27 -32.54
C GLU A 36 -8.63 35.99 -32.48
N ARG A 37 -9.02 34.70 -32.49
CA ARG A 37 -10.42 34.29 -32.43
C ARG A 37 -10.92 34.10 -31.03
N ALA A 38 -10.09 33.53 -30.17
CA ALA A 38 -10.39 33.38 -28.74
C ALA A 38 -9.11 33.54 -27.92
N ALA A 39 -9.18 34.29 -26.83
CA ALA A 39 -8.10 34.34 -25.85
C ALA A 39 -8.08 33.05 -25.02
N PRO A 40 -6.91 32.52 -24.62
CA PRO A 40 -6.84 31.37 -23.74
C PRO A 40 -7.36 31.75 -22.35
N VAL A 41 -8.12 30.84 -21.72
CA VAL A 41 -8.56 30.97 -20.33
C VAL A 41 -7.74 29.97 -19.50
N PRO A 42 -6.97 30.42 -18.51
CA PRO A 42 -6.21 29.51 -17.65
C PRO A 42 -7.15 28.61 -16.86
N GLY A 43 -6.71 27.40 -16.54
CA GLY A 43 -7.42 26.51 -15.63
C GLY A 43 -7.35 27.00 -14.18
N ASP A 44 -8.10 26.34 -13.33
CA ASP A 44 -8.13 26.62 -11.89
C ASP A 44 -6.94 26.02 -11.16
N ASN A 45 -6.71 26.46 -9.92
CA ASN A 45 -5.69 25.92 -9.06
C ASN A 45 -6.23 24.75 -8.24
N VAL A 46 -5.42 23.71 -8.07
CA VAL A 46 -5.69 22.60 -7.15
C VAL A 46 -4.78 22.74 -5.93
N HIS A 47 -5.39 22.71 -4.74
CA HIS A 47 -4.68 22.76 -3.46
C HIS A 47 -4.68 21.35 -2.87
N LEU A 48 -3.49 20.82 -2.59
CA LEU A 48 -3.31 19.51 -1.98
C LEU A 48 -3.15 19.63 -0.47
N SER A 49 -3.46 18.56 0.25
CA SER A 49 -3.25 18.46 1.70
C SER A 49 -1.78 18.19 2.08
N LEU A 50 -0.89 18.02 1.09
CA LEU A 50 0.52 17.71 1.31
C LEU A 50 1.24 18.87 2.03
N ASP A 51 1.98 18.52 3.08
CA ASP A 51 2.95 19.37 3.76
C ASP A 51 4.33 19.14 3.11
N LEU A 52 4.87 20.17 2.47
CA LEU A 52 6.12 20.05 1.72
C LEU A 52 7.33 19.73 2.61
N GLU A 53 7.37 20.27 3.84
CA GLU A 53 8.46 19.97 4.77
C GLU A 53 8.39 18.51 5.21
N LEU A 54 7.20 18.03 5.56
CA LEU A 54 6.99 16.64 5.93
C LEU A 54 7.26 15.68 4.76
N GLN A 55 6.85 16.04 3.55
CA GLN A 55 7.14 15.28 2.33
C GLN A 55 8.65 15.10 2.13
N THR A 56 9.42 16.18 2.26
CA THR A 56 10.88 16.16 2.11
C THR A 56 11.55 15.29 3.18
N VAL A 57 11.17 15.48 4.45
CA VAL A 57 11.69 14.66 5.56
C VAL A 57 11.35 13.18 5.39
N ALA A 58 10.13 12.87 4.94
CA ALA A 58 9.71 11.49 4.70
C ALA A 58 10.52 10.84 3.56
N GLU A 59 10.82 11.58 2.49
CA GLU A 59 11.65 11.09 1.39
C GLU A 59 13.09 10.81 1.83
N GLU A 60 13.72 11.75 2.53
CA GLU A 60 15.08 11.58 3.06
C GLU A 60 15.18 10.38 4.02
N ALA A 61 14.23 10.25 4.94
CA ALA A 61 14.18 9.14 5.89
C ALA A 61 13.96 7.80 5.19
N LEU A 62 13.09 7.76 4.20
CA LEU A 62 12.83 6.54 3.41
C LEU A 62 14.06 6.12 2.63
N LEU A 63 14.75 7.06 1.95
CA LEU A 63 16.00 6.79 1.24
C LEU A 63 17.07 6.21 2.15
N ALA A 64 17.25 6.78 3.35
CA ALA A 64 18.18 6.27 4.33
C ALA A 64 17.83 4.83 4.76
N SER A 65 16.56 4.59 5.10
CA SER A 65 16.07 3.26 5.51
C SER A 65 16.17 2.20 4.41
N MET A 66 15.92 2.59 3.17
CA MET A 66 16.10 1.69 2.01
C MET A 66 17.57 1.29 1.83
N GLY A 67 18.49 2.24 2.03
CA GLY A 67 19.92 1.96 1.99
C GLY A 67 20.38 0.99 3.09
N GLU A 68 19.88 1.14 4.31
CA GLU A 68 20.18 0.24 5.43
C GLU A 68 19.58 -1.17 5.23
N ALA A 69 18.39 -1.25 4.65
CA ALA A 69 17.67 -2.51 4.41
C ALA A 69 18.05 -3.20 3.10
N ASP A 70 18.92 -2.59 2.28
CA ASP A 70 19.22 -3.04 0.90
C ASP A 70 17.93 -3.28 0.09
N SER A 71 16.96 -2.39 0.26
CA SER A 71 15.65 -2.51 -0.42
C SER A 71 15.61 -1.61 -1.64
N PRO A 72 15.27 -2.16 -2.83
CA PRO A 72 15.23 -1.37 -4.06
C PRO A 72 13.98 -0.50 -4.20
N ARG A 73 12.97 -0.71 -3.35
CA ARG A 73 11.71 0.03 -3.35
C ARG A 73 11.26 0.37 -1.94
N GLY A 74 10.58 1.49 -1.80
CA GLY A 74 10.00 1.90 -0.53
C GLY A 74 8.83 2.85 -0.72
N VAL A 75 7.93 2.85 0.26
CA VAL A 75 6.79 3.75 0.34
C VAL A 75 6.70 4.30 1.75
N ALA A 76 6.45 5.60 1.87
CA ALA A 76 6.10 6.23 3.13
C ALA A 76 4.86 7.12 2.94
N ILE A 77 3.87 6.97 3.81
CA ILE A 77 2.65 7.78 3.82
C ILE A 77 2.44 8.32 5.23
N ALA A 78 2.25 9.63 5.34
CA ALA A 78 1.79 10.28 6.56
C ALA A 78 0.37 10.78 6.37
N MET A 79 -0.52 10.40 7.28
CA MET A 79 -1.94 10.73 7.21
C MET A 79 -2.43 11.31 8.55
N ASN A 80 -3.31 12.28 8.49
CA ASN A 80 -4.06 12.73 9.65
C ASN A 80 -5.19 11.73 9.93
N PRO A 81 -5.16 10.98 11.05
CA PRO A 81 -6.15 9.93 11.31
C PRO A 81 -7.55 10.47 11.64
N GLN A 82 -7.69 11.77 11.97
CA GLN A 82 -8.96 12.39 12.27
C GLN A 82 -9.69 12.89 11.01
N THR A 83 -8.94 13.35 10.00
CA THR A 83 -9.52 13.93 8.78
C THR A 83 -9.38 13.04 7.55
N GLY A 84 -8.43 12.11 7.56
CA GLY A 84 -8.05 11.30 6.40
C GLY A 84 -7.14 12.02 5.39
N GLU A 85 -6.74 13.28 5.68
CA GLU A 85 -5.83 14.03 4.81
C GLU A 85 -4.46 13.37 4.74
N ILE A 86 -3.96 13.19 3.52
CA ILE A 86 -2.60 12.72 3.27
C ILE A 86 -1.66 13.93 3.33
N LEU A 87 -0.78 13.93 4.32
CA LEU A 87 0.17 15.01 4.58
C LEU A 87 1.52 14.77 3.88
N ALA A 88 1.88 13.53 3.64
CA ALA A 88 3.01 13.14 2.81
C ALA A 88 2.74 11.80 2.14
N MET A 89 3.22 11.64 0.89
CA MET A 89 3.15 10.38 0.14
C MET A 89 4.41 10.25 -0.70
N VAL A 90 5.30 9.34 -0.29
CA VAL A 90 6.57 9.08 -0.96
C VAL A 90 6.53 7.69 -1.58
N SER A 91 6.93 7.59 -2.84
CA SER A 91 7.09 6.33 -3.57
C SER A 91 8.44 6.33 -4.27
N LEU A 92 9.30 5.37 -3.91
CA LEU A 92 10.66 5.24 -4.44
C LEU A 92 10.88 3.87 -5.09
N PRO A 93 11.65 3.77 -6.21
CA PRO A 93 12.27 4.90 -6.91
C PRO A 93 11.25 5.81 -7.58
N THR A 94 11.62 7.04 -7.84
CA THR A 94 10.80 8.04 -8.51
C THR A 94 11.50 8.60 -9.75
N TYR A 95 10.87 9.56 -10.41
CA TYR A 95 11.38 10.24 -11.60
C TYR A 95 11.10 11.74 -11.54
N ASP A 96 11.87 12.53 -12.28
CA ASP A 96 11.58 13.93 -12.50
C ASP A 96 10.50 14.06 -13.57
N ASN A 97 9.30 14.51 -13.20
CA ASN A 97 8.18 14.70 -14.11
C ASN A 97 8.38 15.85 -15.10
N ASN A 98 9.31 16.80 -14.84
CA ASN A 98 9.63 17.87 -15.79
C ASN A 98 10.28 17.35 -17.10
N ILE A 99 10.86 16.17 -17.08
CA ILE A 99 11.42 15.51 -18.27
C ILE A 99 10.39 15.42 -19.42
N PHE A 100 9.10 15.26 -19.10
CA PHE A 100 8.07 15.19 -20.13
C PHE A 100 7.81 16.53 -20.84
N VAL A 101 8.17 17.65 -20.22
CA VAL A 101 8.06 18.99 -20.81
C VAL A 101 9.27 19.27 -21.70
N GLU A 102 10.46 18.88 -21.27
CA GLU A 102 11.73 19.13 -21.97
C GLU A 102 11.99 18.13 -23.13
N GLY A 103 11.34 16.99 -23.07
CA GLY A 103 11.49 15.88 -24.02
C GLY A 103 12.28 14.72 -23.43
N VAL A 104 11.75 13.52 -23.63
CA VAL A 104 12.29 12.26 -23.12
C VAL A 104 13.54 11.89 -23.90
N THR A 105 14.67 11.69 -23.23
CA THR A 105 15.91 11.21 -23.82
C THR A 105 15.99 9.68 -23.83
N GLN A 106 16.93 9.12 -24.60
CA GLN A 106 17.19 7.67 -24.59
C GLN A 106 17.63 7.19 -23.20
N SER A 107 18.43 7.98 -22.47
CA SER A 107 18.87 7.63 -21.12
C SER A 107 17.74 7.64 -20.10
N ASP A 108 16.73 8.50 -20.27
CA ASP A 108 15.53 8.51 -19.43
C ASP A 108 14.70 7.25 -19.68
N TRP A 109 14.53 6.91 -20.96
CA TRP A 109 13.83 5.69 -21.35
C TRP A 109 14.49 4.43 -20.78
N GLU A 110 15.83 4.31 -20.84
CA GLU A 110 16.59 3.20 -20.25
C GLU A 110 16.41 3.12 -18.74
N ARG A 111 16.41 4.25 -18.04
CA ARG A 111 16.17 4.34 -16.59
C ARG A 111 14.76 3.89 -16.23
N TRP A 112 13.77 4.17 -17.06
CA TRP A 112 12.39 3.74 -16.85
C TRP A 112 12.15 2.25 -17.14
N GLN A 113 13.06 1.58 -17.85
CA GLN A 113 13.04 0.12 -18.03
C GLN A 113 13.54 -0.63 -16.77
N ASP A 114 13.94 0.08 -15.73
CA ASP A 114 14.32 -0.52 -14.47
C ASP A 114 13.20 -1.43 -13.94
N PRO A 115 13.53 -2.69 -13.52
CA PRO A 115 12.54 -3.63 -13.00
C PRO A 115 11.79 -3.12 -11.75
N HIS A 116 12.32 -2.09 -11.07
CA HIS A 116 11.68 -1.46 -9.91
C HIS A 116 10.63 -0.41 -10.30
N ARG A 117 10.41 -0.18 -11.61
CA ARG A 117 9.31 0.60 -12.19
C ARG A 117 9.14 2.01 -11.62
N PRO A 118 10.10 2.91 -11.80
CA PRO A 118 10.08 4.26 -11.21
C PRO A 118 8.91 5.14 -11.65
N LEU A 119 8.25 4.83 -12.77
CA LEU A 119 7.06 5.55 -13.24
C LEU A 119 5.77 5.18 -12.50
N ILE A 120 5.81 4.16 -11.65
CA ILE A 120 4.62 3.69 -10.91
C ILE A 120 4.61 4.31 -9.52
N ASN A 121 3.48 4.87 -9.13
CA ASN A 121 3.25 5.24 -7.74
C ASN A 121 2.94 3.97 -6.93
N HIS A 122 3.96 3.39 -6.32
CA HIS A 122 3.85 2.18 -5.51
C HIS A 122 2.98 2.38 -4.26
N ALA A 123 2.79 3.64 -3.81
CA ALA A 123 1.97 3.96 -2.65
C ALA A 123 0.48 3.60 -2.85
N VAL A 124 0.00 3.62 -4.11
CA VAL A 124 -1.39 3.34 -4.43
C VAL A 124 -1.58 2.10 -5.30
N SER A 125 -0.54 1.71 -6.07
CA SER A 125 -0.69 0.64 -7.07
C SER A 125 -0.22 -0.73 -6.60
N ASP A 126 0.67 -0.80 -5.58
CA ASP A 126 1.20 -2.06 -5.10
C ASP A 126 0.28 -2.67 -4.03
N ALA A 127 -0.02 -3.96 -4.18
CA ALA A 127 -0.66 -4.77 -3.15
C ALA A 127 0.40 -5.70 -2.54
N VAL A 128 0.71 -5.49 -1.27
CA VAL A 128 1.72 -6.27 -0.55
C VAL A 128 1.11 -6.94 0.68
N PRO A 129 1.66 -8.07 1.15
CA PRO A 129 1.24 -8.67 2.41
C PRO A 129 1.40 -7.67 3.57
N PRO A 130 0.36 -7.46 4.39
CA PRO A 130 0.36 -6.42 5.43
C PRO A 130 1.33 -6.71 6.59
N GLY A 131 1.83 -7.93 6.70
CA GLY A 131 2.70 -8.33 7.80
C GLY A 131 2.02 -8.23 9.16
N SER A 132 2.81 -7.94 10.22
CA SER A 132 2.34 -7.95 11.62
C SER A 132 1.30 -6.90 11.95
N VAL A 133 1.10 -5.85 11.14
CA VAL A 133 -0.01 -4.89 11.36
C VAL A 133 -1.37 -5.57 11.23
N PHE A 134 -1.46 -6.65 10.47
CA PHE A 134 -2.67 -7.45 10.33
C PHE A 134 -3.09 -8.17 11.63
N LYS A 135 -2.18 -8.33 12.58
CA LYS A 135 -2.47 -8.93 13.89
C LYS A 135 -3.53 -8.16 14.69
N VAL A 136 -3.63 -6.85 14.46
CA VAL A 136 -4.69 -6.02 15.06
C VAL A 136 -6.07 -6.46 14.57
N VAL A 137 -6.21 -6.76 13.28
CA VAL A 137 -7.46 -7.27 12.70
C VAL A 137 -7.83 -8.62 13.34
N VAL A 138 -6.87 -9.55 13.39
CA VAL A 138 -7.10 -10.88 14.00
C VAL A 138 -7.43 -10.78 15.48
N ALA A 139 -6.73 -9.90 16.24
CA ALA A 139 -7.02 -9.68 17.66
C ALA A 139 -8.42 -9.13 17.88
N SER A 140 -8.82 -8.12 17.09
CA SER A 140 -10.16 -7.52 17.17
C SER A 140 -11.25 -8.54 16.86
N ALA A 141 -11.05 -9.31 15.79
CA ALA A 141 -11.98 -10.38 15.43
C ALA A 141 -12.09 -11.44 16.54
N ALA A 142 -10.96 -11.93 17.06
CA ALA A 142 -10.96 -12.99 18.06
C ALA A 142 -11.61 -12.57 19.38
N LEU A 143 -11.43 -11.31 19.79
CA LEU A 143 -12.10 -10.75 20.97
C LEU A 143 -13.60 -10.54 20.73
N GLN A 144 -13.97 -9.99 19.59
CA GLN A 144 -15.38 -9.70 19.25
C GLN A 144 -16.21 -10.97 19.09
N GLU A 145 -15.65 -12.00 18.47
CA GLU A 145 -16.28 -13.31 18.29
C GLU A 145 -16.23 -14.20 19.54
N GLY A 146 -15.57 -13.74 20.61
CA GLY A 146 -15.44 -14.50 21.84
C GLY A 146 -14.53 -15.75 21.73
N VAL A 147 -13.73 -15.83 20.65
CA VAL A 147 -12.68 -16.85 20.49
C VAL A 147 -11.60 -16.68 21.56
N LEU A 148 -11.27 -15.43 21.84
CA LEU A 148 -10.39 -15.03 22.94
C LEU A 148 -11.13 -14.11 23.91
N THR A 149 -10.68 -14.15 25.16
CA THR A 149 -10.95 -13.10 26.15
C THR A 149 -9.64 -12.35 26.44
N PRO A 150 -9.66 -11.15 27.04
CA PRO A 150 -8.44 -10.46 27.43
C PRO A 150 -7.52 -11.28 28.33
N GLN A 151 -8.06 -12.27 29.06
CA GLN A 151 -7.34 -13.15 29.99
C GLN A 151 -6.91 -14.49 29.37
N THR A 152 -7.32 -14.78 28.12
CA THR A 152 -6.94 -16.02 27.45
C THR A 152 -5.43 -16.07 27.24
N GLN A 153 -4.79 -17.12 27.79
CA GLN A 153 -3.35 -17.33 27.64
C GLN A 153 -3.09 -18.43 26.60
N LEU A 154 -2.22 -18.13 25.63
CA LEU A 154 -1.72 -19.10 24.66
C LEU A 154 -0.20 -19.18 24.76
N ASN A 155 0.33 -20.40 24.82
CA ASN A 155 1.77 -20.60 24.93
C ASN A 155 2.44 -20.50 23.56
N CYS A 156 3.52 -19.74 23.47
CA CYS A 156 4.41 -19.66 22.31
C CYS A 156 5.73 -20.37 22.61
N SER A 157 5.94 -21.51 21.98
CA SER A 157 7.19 -22.30 22.07
C SER A 157 8.19 -21.99 20.94
N GLY A 158 7.98 -20.88 20.21
CA GLY A 158 8.82 -20.49 19.06
C GLY A 158 8.33 -21.03 17.73
N ARG A 159 7.56 -22.12 17.72
CA ARG A 159 6.95 -22.72 16.52
C ARG A 159 5.68 -23.49 16.86
N ILE A 160 4.88 -23.76 15.84
CA ILE A 160 3.82 -24.77 15.85
C ILE A 160 3.96 -25.68 14.62
N GLU A 161 3.48 -26.89 14.72
CA GLU A 161 3.39 -27.81 13.60
C GLU A 161 1.91 -28.04 13.27
N VAL A 162 1.51 -27.68 12.06
CA VAL A 162 0.13 -27.84 11.60
C VAL A 162 0.05 -29.13 10.80
N PRO A 163 -0.77 -30.11 11.23
CA PRO A 163 -0.93 -31.38 10.53
C PRO A 163 -1.42 -31.17 9.09
N ASN A 164 -0.93 -31.98 8.18
CA ASN A 164 -1.41 -31.96 6.81
C ASN A 164 -2.89 -32.36 6.77
N ARG A 165 -3.71 -31.57 6.11
CA ARG A 165 -5.17 -31.79 6.00
C ARG A 165 -5.53 -33.18 5.45
N TYR A 166 -4.73 -33.71 4.50
CA TYR A 166 -4.99 -34.98 3.83
C TYR A 166 -4.30 -36.16 4.52
N TYR A 167 -3.28 -35.89 5.33
CA TYR A 167 -2.51 -36.90 6.06
C TYR A 167 -2.31 -36.46 7.52
N PRO A 168 -3.39 -36.27 8.28
CA PRO A 168 -3.31 -35.67 9.63
C PRO A 168 -2.53 -36.50 10.65
N ASN A 169 -2.40 -37.81 10.41
CA ASN A 169 -1.71 -38.74 11.29
C ASN A 169 -0.24 -39.02 10.86
N ASP A 170 0.26 -38.33 9.85
CA ASP A 170 1.64 -38.43 9.38
C ASP A 170 2.44 -37.18 9.82
N PRO A 171 3.25 -37.28 10.91
CA PRO A 171 4.05 -36.17 11.38
C PRO A 171 5.08 -35.66 10.35
N GLY A 172 5.51 -36.53 9.43
CA GLY A 172 6.45 -36.17 8.36
C GLY A 172 5.87 -35.24 7.33
N GLN A 173 4.55 -35.08 7.32
CA GLN A 173 3.83 -34.15 6.42
C GLN A 173 3.26 -32.91 7.14
N ALA A 174 3.48 -32.76 8.43
CA ALA A 174 3.13 -31.57 9.16
C ALA A 174 3.98 -30.39 8.68
N GLN A 175 3.34 -29.22 8.57
CA GLN A 175 4.01 -27.99 8.15
C GLN A 175 4.38 -27.15 9.38
N PRO A 176 5.67 -26.84 9.59
CA PRO A 176 6.08 -25.96 10.67
C PRO A 176 5.80 -24.50 10.33
N PHE A 177 5.30 -23.75 11.31
CA PHE A 177 5.15 -22.30 11.28
C PHE A 177 5.93 -21.72 12.45
N TYR A 178 6.81 -20.79 12.18
CA TYR A 178 7.74 -20.23 13.15
C TYR A 178 7.27 -18.88 13.67
N CYS A 179 7.64 -18.60 14.91
CA CYS A 179 7.65 -17.25 15.44
C CYS A 179 8.99 -16.61 15.14
N TRP A 180 9.02 -15.30 14.99
CA TRP A 180 10.29 -14.56 14.82
C TRP A 180 11.26 -14.78 16.01
N ASN A 181 10.71 -14.99 17.23
CA ASN A 181 11.50 -15.42 18.36
C ASN A 181 11.47 -16.95 18.44
N GLU A 182 12.53 -17.59 17.98
CA GLU A 182 12.65 -19.06 17.93
C GLU A 182 12.67 -19.70 19.32
N ALA A 183 13.11 -18.96 20.35
CA ALA A 183 13.07 -19.44 21.75
C ALA A 183 11.64 -19.44 22.34
N GLY A 184 10.70 -18.80 21.64
CA GLY A 184 9.33 -18.60 22.09
C GLY A 184 9.18 -17.41 23.03
N HIS A 185 7.92 -16.99 23.21
CA HIS A 185 7.55 -15.90 24.12
C HIS A 185 6.93 -16.43 25.42
N GLY A 186 6.79 -17.75 25.58
CA GLY A 186 6.05 -18.34 26.68
C GLY A 186 4.55 -18.06 26.62
N ALA A 187 3.91 -18.00 27.79
CA ALA A 187 2.48 -17.70 27.88
C ALA A 187 2.22 -16.22 27.57
N GLN A 188 1.34 -15.98 26.59
CA GLN A 188 0.95 -14.64 26.13
C GLN A 188 -0.56 -14.51 26.17
N ASP A 189 -1.06 -13.37 26.63
CA ASP A 189 -2.42 -12.91 26.36
C ASP A 189 -2.44 -12.07 25.07
N VAL A 190 -3.60 -11.51 24.71
CA VAL A 190 -3.74 -10.72 23.49
C VAL A 190 -2.87 -9.46 23.50
N VAL A 191 -2.68 -8.84 24.66
CA VAL A 191 -1.84 -7.64 24.81
C VAL A 191 -0.36 -8.01 24.61
N GLY A 192 0.11 -9.06 25.29
CA GLY A 192 1.45 -9.59 25.11
C GLY A 192 1.69 -10.09 23.68
N GLY A 193 0.71 -10.76 23.08
CA GLY A 193 0.75 -11.22 21.69
C GLY A 193 0.96 -10.08 20.69
N LEU A 194 0.27 -8.95 20.88
CA LEU A 194 0.45 -7.74 20.06
C LEU A 194 1.77 -7.04 20.36
N ALA A 195 2.09 -6.81 21.64
CA ALA A 195 3.29 -6.09 22.06
C ALA A 195 4.59 -6.77 21.61
N HIS A 196 4.62 -8.11 21.67
CA HIS A 196 5.76 -8.90 21.21
C HIS A 196 5.65 -9.36 19.74
N SER A 197 4.59 -8.96 19.05
CA SER A 197 4.32 -9.42 17.68
C SER A 197 4.42 -10.95 17.54
N CYS A 198 3.82 -11.70 18.48
CA CYS A 198 3.98 -13.14 18.59
C CYS A 198 3.20 -13.89 17.51
N ASP A 199 3.88 -14.44 16.50
CA ASP A 199 3.22 -15.12 15.37
C ASP A 199 2.45 -16.36 15.83
N VAL A 200 3.03 -17.18 16.71
CA VAL A 200 2.38 -18.39 17.22
C VAL A 200 1.08 -18.10 17.94
N PHE A 201 1.01 -16.99 18.72
CA PHE A 201 -0.24 -16.57 19.35
C PHE A 201 -1.33 -16.35 18.30
N PHE A 202 -1.02 -15.64 17.22
CA PHE A 202 -1.97 -15.30 16.17
C PHE A 202 -2.28 -16.47 15.22
N TYR A 203 -1.34 -17.40 15.00
CA TYR A 203 -1.65 -18.65 14.31
C TYR A 203 -2.70 -19.47 15.07
N LYS A 204 -2.57 -19.58 16.40
CA LYS A 204 -3.53 -20.27 17.25
C LYS A 204 -4.88 -19.56 17.31
N ALA A 205 -4.89 -18.23 17.44
CA ALA A 205 -6.12 -17.43 17.46
C ALA A 205 -6.87 -17.51 16.11
N GLY A 206 -6.15 -17.49 15.01
CA GLY A 206 -6.73 -17.58 13.66
C GLY A 206 -7.19 -18.97 13.27
N GLY A 207 -6.34 -19.96 13.43
CA GLY A 207 -6.59 -21.33 12.95
C GLY A 207 -7.13 -22.31 14.00
N GLY A 208 -7.04 -21.97 15.32
CA GLY A 208 -7.15 -22.94 16.40
C GLY A 208 -5.91 -23.83 16.47
N PHE A 209 -5.81 -24.62 17.51
CA PHE A 209 -4.75 -25.61 17.68
C PHE A 209 -5.21 -26.67 18.68
N GLU A 210 -4.61 -27.87 18.64
CA GLU A 210 -5.03 -29.01 19.49
C GLU A 210 -5.04 -28.68 20.99
N GLU A 211 -4.10 -27.83 21.44
CA GLU A 211 -4.02 -27.38 22.84
C GLU A 211 -5.08 -26.34 23.23
N THR A 212 -5.81 -25.77 22.25
CA THR A 212 -6.79 -24.71 22.52
C THR A 212 -8.19 -25.30 22.72
N SER A 213 -8.98 -24.67 23.57
CA SER A 213 -10.37 -25.03 23.79
C SER A 213 -11.33 -24.49 22.73
N PHE A 214 -10.80 -23.79 21.71
CA PHE A 214 -11.56 -23.14 20.66
C PHE A 214 -11.04 -23.54 19.26
N LYS A 215 -11.87 -23.36 18.24
CA LYS A 215 -11.53 -23.73 16.86
C LYS A 215 -10.72 -22.67 16.09
N GLY A 216 -10.45 -21.53 16.69
CA GLY A 216 -9.94 -20.35 16.00
C GLY A 216 -11.02 -19.64 15.16
N LEU A 217 -10.65 -18.49 14.58
CA LEU A 217 -11.55 -17.69 13.74
C LEU A 217 -11.94 -18.37 12.44
N GLY A 218 -10.96 -19.02 11.82
CA GLY A 218 -11.08 -19.50 10.44
C GLY A 218 -10.95 -18.38 9.41
N VAL A 219 -10.68 -18.78 8.15
CA VAL A 219 -10.39 -17.86 7.07
C VAL A 219 -11.56 -16.92 6.75
N GLU A 220 -12.81 -17.40 6.84
CA GLU A 220 -13.98 -16.59 6.50
C GLU A 220 -14.18 -15.43 7.48
N ARG A 221 -14.04 -15.67 8.80
CA ARG A 221 -14.12 -14.61 9.81
C ARG A 221 -12.98 -13.63 9.69
N ILE A 222 -11.77 -14.13 9.46
CA ILE A 222 -10.59 -13.26 9.23
C ILE A 222 -10.84 -12.36 8.00
N ALA A 223 -11.37 -12.91 6.91
CA ALA A 223 -11.68 -12.15 5.70
C ALA A 223 -12.80 -11.12 5.93
N GLU A 224 -13.85 -11.47 6.69
CA GLU A 224 -14.92 -10.56 7.06
C GLU A 224 -14.40 -9.35 7.83
N TYR A 225 -13.60 -9.60 8.89
CA TYR A 225 -13.01 -8.51 9.68
C TYR A 225 -11.99 -7.71 8.90
N ALA A 226 -11.20 -8.33 8.03
CA ALA A 226 -10.32 -7.60 7.13
C ALA A 226 -11.08 -6.56 6.30
N ARG A 227 -12.25 -6.93 5.74
CA ARG A 227 -13.11 -5.99 5.00
C ARG A 227 -13.72 -4.92 5.90
N LEU A 228 -14.12 -5.25 7.14
CA LEU A 228 -14.60 -4.25 8.10
C LEU A 228 -13.52 -3.20 8.45
N PHE A 229 -12.25 -3.57 8.37
CA PHE A 229 -11.11 -2.65 8.47
C PHE A 229 -10.77 -1.94 7.15
N GLY A 230 -11.57 -2.11 6.08
CA GLY A 230 -11.38 -1.46 4.80
C GLY A 230 -10.39 -2.15 3.86
N LEU A 231 -9.88 -3.34 4.21
CA LEU A 231 -8.97 -4.09 3.35
C LEU A 231 -9.73 -4.79 2.22
N GLY A 232 -9.13 -4.84 1.03
CA GLY A 232 -9.69 -5.54 -0.13
C GLY A 232 -10.52 -4.67 -1.06
N GLU A 233 -10.60 -3.36 -0.81
CA GLU A 233 -11.28 -2.38 -1.65
C GLU A 233 -10.45 -1.10 -1.75
N PRO A 234 -10.58 -0.29 -2.83
CA PRO A 234 -9.96 1.02 -2.94
C PRO A 234 -10.35 1.93 -1.78
N THR A 235 -9.41 2.74 -1.30
CA THR A 235 -9.63 3.70 -0.21
C THR A 235 -10.39 4.95 -0.66
N GLY A 236 -10.42 5.19 -1.98
CA GLY A 236 -10.98 6.39 -2.59
C GLY A 236 -10.00 7.56 -2.62
N VAL A 237 -8.69 7.29 -2.50
CA VAL A 237 -7.67 8.31 -2.78
C VAL A 237 -7.84 8.81 -4.21
N GLU A 238 -7.82 10.13 -4.40
CA GLU A 238 -8.06 10.77 -5.70
C GLU A 238 -6.83 10.67 -6.62
N LEU A 239 -6.32 9.45 -6.78
CA LEU A 239 -5.20 9.11 -7.65
C LEU A 239 -5.58 7.93 -8.56
N PRO A 240 -5.12 7.94 -9.83
CA PRO A 240 -5.40 6.84 -10.73
C PRO A 240 -4.62 5.57 -10.34
N ALA A 241 -5.15 4.42 -10.76
CA ALA A 241 -4.53 3.10 -10.60
C ALA A 241 -4.37 2.63 -9.14
N GLU A 242 -5.27 3.07 -8.24
CA GLU A 242 -5.31 2.52 -6.89
C GLU A 242 -5.66 1.03 -6.94
N SER A 243 -4.89 0.22 -6.21
CA SER A 243 -5.15 -1.21 -6.01
C SER A 243 -5.98 -1.41 -4.74
N GLY A 244 -7.15 -2.06 -4.87
CA GLY A 244 -7.95 -2.46 -3.71
C GLY A 244 -7.34 -3.58 -2.87
N GLY A 245 -6.26 -4.19 -3.35
CA GLY A 245 -5.66 -5.35 -2.70
C GLY A 245 -6.50 -6.62 -2.83
N LEU A 246 -6.11 -7.66 -2.11
CA LEU A 246 -6.78 -8.96 -2.10
C LEU A 246 -6.95 -9.47 -0.67
N VAL A 247 -8.18 -9.76 -0.28
CA VAL A 247 -8.50 -10.48 0.96
C VAL A 247 -8.79 -11.95 0.61
N PRO A 248 -7.92 -12.90 0.99
CA PRO A 248 -8.11 -14.31 0.68
C PRO A 248 -9.35 -14.88 1.39
N THR A 249 -10.07 -15.75 0.69
CA THR A 249 -11.19 -16.54 1.22
C THR A 249 -10.89 -18.03 1.04
N ALA A 250 -11.77 -18.92 1.52
CA ALA A 250 -11.60 -20.37 1.36
C ALA A 250 -11.58 -20.80 -0.13
N ASP A 251 -12.25 -20.04 -1.00
CA ASP A 251 -12.32 -20.33 -2.45
C ASP A 251 -11.11 -19.75 -3.22
N TRP A 252 -10.32 -18.89 -2.57
CA TRP A 252 -9.11 -18.36 -3.18
C TRP A 252 -8.00 -19.42 -3.16
N LYS A 253 -7.48 -19.78 -4.35
CA LYS A 253 -6.39 -20.74 -4.53
C LYS A 253 -5.47 -20.31 -5.65
#